data_39dea743ad4e3b31238990c226d3cd51
#
_entry.id   39dea743ad4e3b31238990c226d3cd51
#
_cell.length_a   1.000
_cell.length_b   1.000
_cell.length_c   1.000
_cell.angle_alpha   90.00
_cell.angle_beta   90.00
_cell.angle_gamma   90.00
#
_symmetry.space_group_name_H-M   'P 1'
#
loop_
_entity.id
_entity.type
_entity.pdbx_description
1 polymer ?
#
loop_
_entity_poly.entity_id
_entity_poly.type
_entity_poly.pdbx_seq_one_letter_code
_entity_poly.pdbx_strand_id
1 'polypeptide(L)'
;PRSTIGTTTEIYDFLRLLYARAGHARSYLSGHEMVRYSDDKIVSLILEKFDGRRIYILAPLVKNRKGHYKELFETLHKKGFLRVRVDGELMEIVPGMKLDRYKNHSVELVVDRLKVSEKDSQRLRDTVQSALAQGDKQVMIYDVEHDSVSHYSQHLMDPVSGLSYREPAPHNFSFNSPQGYCPKCKGLGFVNLIDKSKIIPDENLSIYDGAFTPLGKYKNTTIFWQISAICEAHGASLRTPVKDLPEDALDEILNGTDRRLEIKNESLGTISPFGSYEGLVKYIEMQQSDDAGSTAQKWSGQFYTRTECPECHGDRLNREALHFFVDGMNIAQLCRFDIGRLYEWSTGV
;
A
#
# COMPACT_ATOMS: atom_id res chain seq x y z
N PRO A 1 3.39 21.17 11.27
CA PRO A 1 2.73 20.90 12.54
C PRO A 1 1.52 19.98 12.29
N ARG A 2 1.36 18.97 13.13
CA ARG A 2 0.19 18.06 13.06
C ARG A 2 -0.98 18.56 13.90
N SER A 3 -0.78 19.62 14.67
CA SER A 3 -1.79 20.21 15.55
C SER A 3 -2.93 20.84 14.78
N THR A 4 -4.16 20.61 15.22
CA THR A 4 -5.41 21.20 14.73
C THR A 4 -6.22 21.69 15.92
N ILE A 5 -7.22 22.53 15.71
CA ILE A 5 -8.13 23.00 16.78
C ILE A 5 -8.76 21.79 17.50
N GLY A 6 -9.20 20.77 16.78
CA GLY A 6 -9.78 19.55 17.34
C GLY A 6 -8.81 18.79 18.26
N THR A 7 -7.50 18.77 17.97
CA THR A 7 -6.51 18.13 18.85
C THR A 7 -6.13 18.97 20.04
N THR A 8 -6.29 20.29 19.96
CA THR A 8 -6.00 21.21 21.07
C THR A 8 -7.15 21.28 22.07
N THR A 9 -8.38 21.01 21.61
CA THR A 9 -9.62 21.07 22.43
C THR A 9 -10.07 19.69 22.94
N GLU A 10 -9.26 18.64 22.76
CA GLU A 10 -9.60 17.25 23.13
C GLU A 10 -10.82 16.65 22.38
N ILE A 11 -11.56 17.45 21.60
CA ILE A 11 -12.72 16.98 20.83
C ILE A 11 -12.35 15.78 19.94
N TYR A 12 -11.17 15.84 19.32
CA TYR A 12 -10.70 14.73 18.48
C TYR A 12 -10.50 13.44 19.27
N ASP A 13 -10.13 13.51 20.54
CA ASP A 13 -9.95 12.34 21.40
C ASP A 13 -11.29 11.68 21.71
N PHE A 14 -12.35 12.47 21.95
CA PHE A 14 -13.70 11.96 22.08
C PHE A 14 -14.22 11.34 20.79
N LEU A 15 -13.99 11.97 19.64
CA LEU A 15 -14.35 11.40 18.34
C LEU A 15 -13.67 10.06 18.09
N ARG A 16 -12.36 9.94 18.36
CA ARG A 16 -11.65 8.67 18.23
C ARG A 16 -12.25 7.57 19.09
N LEU A 17 -12.64 7.90 20.31
CA LEU A 17 -13.31 6.96 21.21
C LEU A 17 -14.68 6.55 20.69
N LEU A 18 -15.48 7.51 20.22
CA LEU A 18 -16.80 7.29 19.62
C LEU A 18 -16.69 6.31 18.44
N TYR A 19 -15.80 6.57 17.47
CA TYR A 19 -15.63 5.71 16.31
C TYR A 19 -15.10 4.32 16.66
N ALA A 20 -14.26 4.20 17.69
CA ALA A 20 -13.80 2.91 18.17
C ALA A 20 -14.89 2.10 18.85
N ARG A 21 -15.95 2.71 19.40
CA ARG A 21 -17.01 2.05 20.16
C ARG A 21 -18.30 1.87 19.39
N ALA A 22 -18.69 2.86 18.59
CA ALA A 22 -19.97 2.92 17.90
C ALA A 22 -19.84 2.98 16.36
N GLY A 23 -18.64 3.00 15.81
CA GLY A 23 -18.44 3.06 14.38
C GLY A 23 -18.82 1.76 13.66
N HIS A 24 -19.68 1.87 12.64
CA HIS A 24 -20.05 0.79 11.74
C HIS A 24 -19.02 0.70 10.60
N ALA A 25 -18.35 -0.43 10.48
CA ALA A 25 -17.32 -0.63 9.47
C ALA A 25 -17.92 -1.04 8.12
N ARG A 26 -17.42 -0.45 7.04
CA ARG A 26 -17.68 -0.86 5.66
C ARG A 26 -16.39 -1.22 4.95
N SER A 27 -16.47 -2.17 4.05
CA SER A 27 -15.33 -2.56 3.22
C SER A 27 -14.96 -1.44 2.24
N TYR A 28 -13.69 -1.02 2.23
CA TYR A 28 -13.22 -0.08 1.21
C TYR A 28 -13.03 -0.72 -0.19
N LEU A 29 -13.21 -2.05 -0.31
CA LEU A 29 -13.17 -2.76 -1.59
C LEU A 29 -14.55 -2.93 -2.21
N SER A 30 -15.54 -3.35 -1.42
CA SER A 30 -16.87 -3.70 -1.90
C SER A 30 -17.96 -2.71 -1.49
N GLY A 31 -17.69 -1.86 -0.49
CA GLY A 31 -18.69 -0.97 0.13
C GLY A 31 -19.68 -1.66 1.07
N HIS A 32 -19.67 -3.01 1.14
CA HIS A 32 -20.56 -3.75 2.01
C HIS A 32 -20.21 -3.53 3.48
N GLU A 33 -21.24 -3.67 4.34
CA GLU A 33 -21.05 -3.67 5.77
C GLU A 33 -20.21 -4.86 6.20
N MET A 34 -19.26 -4.63 7.10
CA MET A 34 -18.40 -5.66 7.61
C MET A 34 -19.07 -6.40 8.76
N VAL A 35 -18.95 -7.72 8.76
CA VAL A 35 -19.55 -8.60 9.75
C VAL A 35 -18.50 -9.33 10.57
N ARG A 36 -18.85 -9.68 11.79
CA ARG A 36 -18.07 -10.62 12.61
C ARG A 36 -18.96 -11.76 13.04
N TYR A 37 -18.40 -12.94 13.14
CA TYR A 37 -19.13 -14.13 13.55
C TYR A 37 -18.52 -14.73 14.82
N SER A 38 -19.38 -15.26 15.71
CA SER A 38 -18.91 -16.17 16.77
C SER A 38 -18.60 -17.55 16.19
N ASP A 39 -17.84 -18.36 16.92
CA ASP A 39 -17.50 -19.74 16.51
C ASP A 39 -18.76 -20.55 16.19
N ASP A 40 -19.76 -20.48 17.06
CA ASP A 40 -21.03 -21.17 16.89
C ASP A 40 -21.76 -20.72 15.61
N LYS A 41 -21.73 -19.40 15.31
CA LYS A 41 -22.34 -18.88 14.09
C LYS A 41 -21.60 -19.34 12.85
N ILE A 42 -20.25 -19.39 12.88
CA ILE A 42 -19.44 -19.91 11.79
C ILE A 42 -19.79 -21.36 11.50
N VAL A 43 -19.82 -22.20 12.53
CA VAL A 43 -20.17 -23.63 12.41
C VAL A 43 -21.58 -23.80 11.84
N SER A 44 -22.56 -23.03 12.37
CA SER A 44 -23.94 -23.06 11.89
C SER A 44 -24.04 -22.69 10.39
N LEU A 45 -23.36 -21.62 9.97
CA LEU A 45 -23.33 -21.19 8.57
C LEU A 45 -22.67 -22.23 7.65
N ILE A 46 -21.63 -22.92 8.11
CA ILE A 46 -20.97 -23.99 7.36
C ILE A 46 -21.91 -25.18 7.21
N LEU A 47 -22.59 -25.61 8.28
CA LEU A 47 -23.56 -26.70 8.23
C LEU A 47 -24.70 -26.37 7.27
N GLU A 48 -25.28 -25.17 7.35
CA GLU A 48 -26.36 -24.72 6.50
C GLU A 48 -25.97 -24.65 5.01
N LYS A 49 -24.80 -24.06 4.73
CA LYS A 49 -24.38 -23.76 3.34
C LYS A 49 -23.79 -24.96 2.60
N PHE A 50 -23.11 -25.86 3.33
CA PHE A 50 -22.27 -26.91 2.74
C PHE A 50 -22.74 -28.33 3.10
N ASP A 51 -23.95 -28.52 3.63
CA ASP A 51 -24.44 -29.84 4.00
C ASP A 51 -24.29 -30.84 2.83
N GLY A 52 -23.77 -32.02 3.12
CA GLY A 52 -23.49 -33.07 2.15
C GLY A 52 -22.27 -32.86 1.24
N ARG A 53 -21.64 -31.68 1.25
CA ARG A 53 -20.51 -31.34 0.37
C ARG A 53 -19.16 -31.68 0.95
N ARG A 54 -18.17 -31.87 0.06
CA ARG A 54 -16.76 -32.02 0.46
C ARG A 54 -16.08 -30.67 0.49
N ILE A 55 -15.56 -30.31 1.65
CA ILE A 55 -14.87 -29.03 1.86
C ILE A 55 -13.46 -29.23 2.40
N TYR A 56 -12.61 -28.24 2.13
CA TYR A 56 -11.38 -28.03 2.90
C TYR A 56 -11.59 -26.86 3.85
N ILE A 57 -11.17 -27.03 5.09
CA ILE A 57 -11.13 -25.97 6.10
C ILE A 57 -9.71 -25.43 6.13
N LEU A 58 -9.59 -24.15 5.78
CA LEU A 58 -8.31 -23.48 5.55
C LEU A 58 -8.11 -22.35 6.56
N ALA A 59 -6.87 -22.19 7.02
CA ALA A 59 -6.45 -21.04 7.82
C ALA A 59 -5.55 -20.11 6.98
N PRO A 60 -5.94 -18.86 6.71
CA PRO A 60 -5.12 -17.93 5.95
C PRO A 60 -3.91 -17.49 6.76
N LEU A 61 -2.69 -17.76 6.29
CA LEU A 61 -1.44 -17.41 6.94
C LEU A 61 -0.74 -16.22 6.29
N VAL A 62 -0.82 -16.13 4.97
CA VAL A 62 -0.21 -15.05 4.18
C VAL A 62 -1.21 -14.58 3.14
N LYS A 63 -1.38 -13.27 3.01
CA LYS A 63 -2.27 -12.65 2.01
C LYS A 63 -1.46 -11.71 1.12
N ASN A 64 -1.29 -12.08 -0.15
CA ASN A 64 -0.70 -11.27 -1.22
C ASN A 64 0.60 -10.54 -0.82
N ARG A 65 1.60 -11.26 -0.31
CA ARG A 65 2.87 -10.69 0.15
C ARG A 65 4.06 -11.40 -0.46
N LYS A 66 5.12 -10.64 -0.77
CA LYS A 66 6.40 -11.18 -1.23
C LYS A 66 7.11 -11.96 -0.14
N GLY A 67 7.75 -13.06 -0.51
CA GLY A 67 8.55 -13.86 0.40
C GLY A 67 8.73 -15.29 -0.07
N HIS A 68 9.78 -15.97 0.39
CA HIS A 68 10.04 -17.37 0.05
C HIS A 68 9.37 -18.38 1.03
N TYR A 69 8.94 -17.93 2.20
CA TYR A 69 8.17 -18.65 3.23
C TYR A 69 8.74 -20.01 3.68
N LYS A 70 10.03 -20.27 3.49
CA LYS A 70 10.68 -21.54 3.86
C LYS A 70 10.50 -21.87 5.34
N GLU A 71 10.76 -20.91 6.23
CA GLU A 71 10.63 -21.10 7.69
C GLU A 71 9.18 -21.37 8.12
N LEU A 72 8.21 -20.74 7.43
CA LEU A 72 6.79 -21.00 7.63
C LEU A 72 6.46 -22.47 7.35
N PHE A 73 6.84 -22.99 6.17
CA PHE A 73 6.60 -24.38 5.79
C PHE A 73 7.29 -25.36 6.71
N GLU A 74 8.53 -25.11 7.12
CA GLU A 74 9.25 -25.94 8.10
C GLU A 74 8.53 -25.97 9.45
N THR A 75 7.99 -24.82 9.89
CA THR A 75 7.23 -24.72 11.15
C THR A 75 5.92 -25.50 11.07
N LEU A 76 5.19 -25.38 9.96
CA LEU A 76 3.95 -26.12 9.73
C LEU A 76 4.19 -27.63 9.68
N HIS A 77 5.23 -28.06 8.99
CA HIS A 77 5.62 -29.48 8.92
C HIS A 77 5.97 -30.04 10.31
N LYS A 78 6.73 -29.29 11.12
CA LYS A 78 7.05 -29.69 12.51
C LYS A 78 5.82 -29.79 13.40
N LYS A 79 4.77 -28.99 13.13
CA LYS A 79 3.47 -29.08 13.82
C LYS A 79 2.58 -30.24 13.32
N GLY A 80 3.03 -31.01 12.31
CA GLY A 80 2.31 -32.15 11.77
C GLY A 80 1.32 -31.82 10.64
N PHE A 81 1.32 -30.59 10.13
CA PHE A 81 0.50 -30.24 8.98
C PHE A 81 1.17 -30.72 7.67
N LEU A 82 0.34 -31.28 6.78
CA LEU A 82 0.83 -31.93 5.57
C LEU A 82 0.57 -31.12 4.29
N ARG A 83 -0.38 -30.19 4.30
CA ARG A 83 -0.85 -29.52 3.10
C ARG A 83 -1.08 -28.04 3.31
N VAL A 84 -0.82 -27.29 2.27
CA VAL A 84 -1.16 -25.88 2.11
C VAL A 84 -1.86 -25.65 0.77
N ARG A 85 -2.57 -24.55 0.68
CA ARG A 85 -3.02 -24.00 -0.59
C ARG A 85 -2.19 -22.74 -0.84
N VAL A 86 -1.49 -22.68 -1.97
CA VAL A 86 -0.63 -21.58 -2.37
C VAL A 86 -1.15 -21.01 -3.67
N ASP A 87 -1.48 -19.72 -3.68
CA ASP A 87 -1.98 -18.99 -4.85
C ASP A 87 -3.18 -19.70 -5.54
N GLY A 88 -3.99 -20.40 -4.74
CA GLY A 88 -5.14 -21.16 -5.22
C GLY A 88 -4.88 -22.64 -5.46
N GLU A 89 -3.65 -23.12 -5.46
CA GLU A 89 -3.30 -24.51 -5.73
C GLU A 89 -2.99 -25.29 -4.44
N LEU A 90 -3.55 -26.50 -4.32
CA LEU A 90 -3.27 -27.41 -3.19
C LEU A 90 -1.92 -28.10 -3.38
N MET A 91 -1.04 -27.98 -2.39
CA MET A 91 0.32 -28.52 -2.40
C MET A 91 0.62 -29.28 -1.12
N GLU A 92 1.47 -30.30 -1.21
CA GLU A 92 2.03 -30.98 -0.01
C GLU A 92 3.23 -30.21 0.52
N ILE A 93 3.32 -30.12 1.83
CA ILE A 93 4.48 -29.50 2.49
C ILE A 93 5.63 -30.51 2.45
N VAL A 94 6.67 -30.23 1.69
CA VAL A 94 7.87 -31.06 1.60
C VAL A 94 9.06 -30.38 2.28
N PRO A 95 10.03 -31.14 2.81
CA PRO A 95 11.23 -30.57 3.40
C PRO A 95 11.97 -29.65 2.41
N GLY A 96 12.31 -28.43 2.86
CA GLY A 96 12.99 -27.44 2.03
C GLY A 96 12.09 -26.67 1.07
N MET A 97 10.77 -26.85 1.13
CA MET A 97 9.80 -26.09 0.31
C MET A 97 10.01 -24.59 0.44
N LYS A 98 10.01 -23.90 -0.69
CA LYS A 98 10.14 -22.44 -0.77
C LYS A 98 9.40 -21.91 -2.00
N LEU A 99 8.91 -20.67 -1.91
CA LEU A 99 8.27 -19.94 -3.00
C LEU A 99 9.23 -18.91 -3.62
N ASP A 100 8.83 -18.31 -4.74
CA ASP A 100 9.57 -17.22 -5.38
C ASP A 100 9.52 -15.96 -4.52
N ARG A 101 10.68 -15.54 -4.00
CA ARG A 101 10.77 -14.39 -3.08
C ARG A 101 10.34 -13.04 -3.69
N TYR A 102 10.32 -12.94 -5.01
CA TYR A 102 10.01 -11.68 -5.72
C TYR A 102 8.53 -11.55 -6.11
N LYS A 103 7.78 -12.65 -6.06
CA LYS A 103 6.35 -12.68 -6.34
C LYS A 103 5.53 -12.52 -5.06
N ASN A 104 4.35 -11.95 -5.21
CA ASN A 104 3.37 -11.94 -4.13
C ASN A 104 2.70 -13.31 -4.07
N HIS A 105 2.57 -13.84 -2.86
CA HIS A 105 1.94 -15.14 -2.60
C HIS A 105 0.84 -15.00 -1.56
N SER A 106 -0.19 -15.82 -1.71
CA SER A 106 -1.18 -16.13 -0.68
C SER A 106 -0.98 -17.59 -0.24
N VAL A 107 -0.90 -17.81 1.07
CA VAL A 107 -0.68 -19.15 1.64
C VAL A 107 -1.76 -19.41 2.68
N GLU A 108 -2.54 -20.44 2.45
CA GLU A 108 -3.55 -20.95 3.38
C GLU A 108 -3.16 -22.35 3.87
N LEU A 109 -3.20 -22.57 5.17
CA LEU A 109 -2.98 -23.88 5.78
C LEU A 109 -4.23 -24.73 5.62
N VAL A 110 -4.09 -25.95 5.11
CA VAL A 110 -5.17 -26.96 5.13
C VAL A 110 -5.22 -27.59 6.51
N VAL A 111 -6.24 -27.24 7.29
CA VAL A 111 -6.41 -27.76 8.66
C VAL A 111 -7.09 -29.13 8.63
N ASP A 112 -8.16 -29.28 7.85
CA ASP A 112 -8.86 -30.54 7.67
C ASP A 112 -9.60 -30.59 6.32
N ARG A 113 -9.97 -31.82 5.95
CA ARG A 113 -10.84 -32.11 4.80
C ARG A 113 -11.95 -33.04 5.25
N LEU A 114 -13.20 -32.60 5.13
CA LEU A 114 -14.33 -33.40 5.57
C LEU A 114 -15.52 -33.25 4.62
N LYS A 115 -16.46 -34.18 4.71
CA LYS A 115 -17.79 -34.07 4.15
C LYS A 115 -18.68 -33.51 5.26
N VAL A 116 -19.32 -32.35 4.98
CA VAL A 116 -20.16 -31.69 5.99
C VAL A 116 -21.40 -32.53 6.29
N SER A 117 -21.67 -32.78 7.54
CA SER A 117 -22.92 -33.39 8.01
C SER A 117 -23.17 -33.02 9.47
N GLU A 118 -24.43 -33.01 9.90
CA GLU A 118 -24.79 -32.78 11.31
C GLU A 118 -24.15 -33.80 12.26
N LYS A 119 -23.94 -35.05 11.81
CA LYS A 119 -23.32 -36.12 12.60
C LYS A 119 -21.88 -35.80 12.97
N ASP A 120 -21.18 -35.01 12.12
CA ASP A 120 -19.78 -34.63 12.32
C ASP A 120 -19.65 -33.20 12.89
N SER A 121 -20.72 -32.64 13.46
CA SER A 121 -20.76 -31.25 13.95
C SER A 121 -19.69 -30.96 15.00
N GLN A 122 -19.38 -31.92 15.89
CA GLN A 122 -18.32 -31.74 16.91
C GLN A 122 -16.94 -31.66 16.23
N ARG A 123 -16.64 -32.57 15.28
CA ARG A 123 -15.38 -32.53 14.53
C ARG A 123 -15.25 -31.21 13.75
N LEU A 124 -16.34 -30.76 13.13
CA LEU A 124 -16.36 -29.47 12.41
C LEU A 124 -16.05 -28.32 13.38
N ARG A 125 -16.64 -28.30 14.57
CA ARG A 125 -16.37 -27.29 15.60
C ARG A 125 -14.90 -27.27 16.00
N ASP A 126 -14.32 -28.40 16.34
CA ASP A 126 -12.92 -28.50 16.77
C ASP A 126 -11.96 -28.06 15.65
N THR A 127 -12.29 -28.43 14.40
CA THR A 127 -11.49 -28.03 13.23
C THR A 127 -11.59 -26.53 12.96
N VAL A 128 -12.78 -25.94 13.04
CA VAL A 128 -12.99 -24.49 12.87
C VAL A 128 -12.21 -23.72 13.94
N GLN A 129 -12.26 -24.16 15.22
CA GLN A 129 -11.48 -23.53 16.29
C GLN A 129 -9.98 -23.63 16.02
N SER A 130 -9.50 -24.79 15.58
CA SER A 130 -8.10 -24.95 15.18
C SER A 130 -7.72 -24.02 14.04
N ALA A 131 -8.55 -23.90 13.01
CA ALA A 131 -8.32 -23.01 11.89
C ALA A 131 -8.30 -21.53 12.32
N LEU A 132 -9.23 -21.10 13.15
CA LEU A 132 -9.29 -19.74 13.71
C LEU A 132 -8.03 -19.41 14.54
N ALA A 133 -7.54 -20.39 15.32
CA ALA A 133 -6.32 -20.22 16.10
C ALA A 133 -5.06 -20.06 15.24
N GLN A 134 -4.96 -20.75 14.10
CA GLN A 134 -3.83 -20.65 13.18
C GLN A 134 -3.96 -19.44 12.22
N GLY A 135 -5.17 -19.08 11.82
CA GLY A 135 -5.49 -18.06 10.80
C GLY A 135 -5.77 -16.66 11.35
N ASP A 136 -5.27 -16.31 12.54
CA ASP A 136 -5.53 -15.01 13.17
C ASP A 136 -7.03 -14.69 13.22
N LYS A 137 -7.82 -15.61 13.83
CA LYS A 137 -9.28 -15.52 13.96
C LYS A 137 -10.05 -15.52 12.62
N GLN A 138 -9.44 -15.99 11.56
CA GLN A 138 -10.04 -16.13 10.24
C GLN A 138 -10.02 -17.58 9.80
N VAL A 139 -11.06 -18.01 9.10
CA VAL A 139 -11.17 -19.32 8.49
C VAL A 139 -11.76 -19.19 7.09
N MET A 140 -11.26 -19.99 6.16
CA MET A 140 -11.73 -20.08 4.79
C MET A 140 -12.27 -21.48 4.54
N ILE A 141 -13.38 -21.58 3.85
CA ILE A 141 -13.99 -22.84 3.41
C ILE A 141 -13.87 -22.93 1.91
N TYR A 142 -13.12 -23.90 1.43
CA TYR A 142 -13.02 -24.20 0.00
C TYR A 142 -13.94 -25.35 -0.37
N ASP A 143 -14.94 -25.06 -1.16
CA ASP A 143 -15.86 -26.02 -1.74
C ASP A 143 -15.24 -26.60 -3.01
N VAL A 144 -14.89 -27.89 -2.95
CA VAL A 144 -14.20 -28.59 -4.04
C VAL A 144 -15.09 -28.77 -5.27
N GLU A 145 -16.41 -28.94 -5.04
CA GLU A 145 -17.36 -29.23 -6.13
C GLU A 145 -17.67 -27.99 -6.98
N HIS A 146 -17.61 -26.80 -6.36
CA HIS A 146 -17.94 -25.54 -7.01
C HIS A 146 -16.72 -24.63 -7.24
N ASP A 147 -15.52 -25.10 -6.90
CA ASP A 147 -14.28 -24.32 -6.96
C ASP A 147 -14.46 -22.90 -6.35
N SER A 148 -15.09 -22.84 -5.19
CA SER A 148 -15.43 -21.58 -4.55
C SER A 148 -14.91 -21.49 -3.12
N VAL A 149 -14.56 -20.26 -2.71
CA VAL A 149 -14.08 -19.99 -1.37
C VAL A 149 -15.07 -19.10 -0.64
N SER A 150 -15.35 -19.45 0.62
CA SER A 150 -16.13 -18.62 1.54
C SER A 150 -15.27 -18.24 2.74
N HIS A 151 -15.37 -16.98 3.15
CA HIS A 151 -14.59 -16.40 4.22
C HIS A 151 -15.44 -16.19 5.46
N TYR A 152 -14.91 -16.55 6.62
CA TYR A 152 -15.53 -16.30 7.93
C TYR A 152 -14.47 -15.78 8.90
N SER A 153 -14.87 -14.90 9.83
CA SER A 153 -13.93 -14.27 10.76
C SER A 153 -14.61 -13.86 12.06
N GLN A 154 -13.87 -13.94 13.16
CA GLN A 154 -14.20 -13.30 14.41
C GLN A 154 -13.83 -11.81 14.45
N HIS A 155 -12.96 -11.35 13.50
CA HIS A 155 -12.75 -9.94 13.24
C HIS A 155 -13.82 -9.38 12.30
N LEU A 156 -13.95 -8.07 12.22
CA LEU A 156 -14.74 -7.40 11.20
C LEU A 156 -14.24 -7.81 9.82
N MET A 157 -15.10 -8.37 8.99
CA MET A 157 -14.73 -8.91 7.68
C MET A 157 -15.82 -8.62 6.65
N ASP A 158 -15.38 -8.31 5.45
CA ASP A 158 -16.22 -8.29 4.27
C ASP A 158 -16.47 -9.74 3.80
N PRO A 159 -17.70 -10.24 3.84
CA PRO A 159 -18.00 -11.61 3.47
C PRO A 159 -17.78 -11.90 1.97
N VAL A 160 -17.73 -10.86 1.13
CA VAL A 160 -17.54 -10.98 -0.32
C VAL A 160 -16.07 -11.05 -0.69
N SER A 161 -15.26 -10.10 -0.22
CA SER A 161 -13.85 -10.00 -0.59
C SER A 161 -12.90 -10.71 0.39
N GLY A 162 -13.36 -11.08 1.59
CA GLY A 162 -12.53 -11.60 2.67
C GLY A 162 -11.57 -10.54 3.27
N LEU A 163 -11.76 -9.24 2.92
CA LEU A 163 -11.05 -8.16 3.57
C LEU A 163 -11.44 -8.13 5.05
N SER A 164 -10.45 -8.08 5.92
CA SER A 164 -10.68 -8.10 7.37
C SER A 164 -10.02 -6.89 8.02
N TYR A 165 -10.74 -6.24 8.95
CA TYR A 165 -10.25 -5.19 9.81
C TYR A 165 -9.96 -5.75 11.20
N ARG A 166 -8.95 -5.21 11.84
CA ARG A 166 -8.70 -5.50 13.26
C ARG A 166 -9.79 -4.87 14.12
N GLU A 167 -9.88 -5.31 15.39
CA GLU A 167 -10.76 -4.70 16.36
C GLU A 167 -10.46 -3.20 16.48
N PRO A 168 -11.45 -2.32 16.26
CA PRO A 168 -11.20 -0.88 16.27
C PRO A 168 -10.85 -0.39 17.68
N ALA A 169 -9.77 0.38 17.76
CA ALA A 169 -9.31 1.04 18.97
C ALA A 169 -9.05 2.54 18.69
N PRO A 170 -9.08 3.42 19.68
CA PRO A 170 -8.95 4.87 19.47
C PRO A 170 -7.68 5.26 18.68
N HIS A 171 -6.59 4.51 18.81
CA HIS A 171 -5.36 4.76 18.06
C HIS A 171 -5.47 4.48 16.55
N ASN A 172 -6.43 3.64 16.11
CA ASN A 172 -6.70 3.39 14.70
C ASN A 172 -7.30 4.61 14.00
N PHE A 173 -7.92 5.52 14.75
CA PHE A 173 -8.51 6.76 14.25
C PHE A 173 -7.61 7.98 14.51
N SER A 174 -6.34 7.77 14.85
CA SER A 174 -5.38 8.85 15.11
C SER A 174 -4.42 9.06 13.96
N PHE A 175 -4.41 10.25 13.37
CA PHE A 175 -3.41 10.62 12.37
C PHE A 175 -1.99 10.81 12.96
N ASN A 176 -1.81 10.69 14.28
CA ASN A 176 -0.52 10.66 14.96
C ASN A 176 -0.03 9.25 15.27
N SER A 177 -0.88 8.24 15.07
CA SER A 177 -0.58 6.83 15.35
C SER A 177 -0.22 6.08 14.06
N PRO A 178 0.84 5.24 14.06
CA PRO A 178 1.17 4.37 12.93
C PRO A 178 0.02 3.46 12.49
N GLN A 179 -0.89 3.12 13.38
CA GLN A 179 -2.04 2.27 13.09
C GLN A 179 -3.19 3.03 12.41
N GLY A 180 -3.22 4.37 12.56
CA GLY A 180 -4.32 5.20 12.07
C GLY A 180 -3.97 6.12 10.92
N TYR A 181 -2.73 6.59 10.83
CA TYR A 181 -2.37 7.56 9.82
C TYR A 181 -2.34 6.98 8.39
N CYS A 182 -2.56 7.82 7.40
CA CYS A 182 -2.33 7.51 6.00
C CYS A 182 -0.85 7.14 5.78
N PRO A 183 -0.55 5.96 5.22
CA PRO A 183 0.83 5.48 5.07
C PRO A 183 1.68 6.39 4.17
N LYS A 184 1.07 7.04 3.17
CA LYS A 184 1.76 7.90 2.21
C LYS A 184 2.22 9.23 2.84
N CYS A 185 1.32 9.95 3.51
CA CYS A 185 1.64 11.25 4.10
C CYS A 185 1.98 11.18 5.60
N LYS A 186 1.93 10.00 6.21
CA LYS A 186 2.17 9.77 7.65
C LYS A 186 1.39 10.74 8.55
N GLY A 187 0.12 10.99 8.20
CA GLY A 187 -0.78 11.84 8.96
C GLY A 187 -0.64 13.33 8.71
N LEU A 188 0.13 13.76 7.72
CA LEU A 188 0.28 15.18 7.38
C LEU A 188 -0.87 15.73 6.54
N GLY A 189 -1.54 14.89 5.74
CA GLY A 189 -2.60 15.28 4.81
C GLY A 189 -2.08 15.84 3.49
N PHE A 190 -0.78 16.05 3.37
CA PHE A 190 -0.13 16.54 2.16
C PHE A 190 1.19 15.79 1.95
N VAL A 191 1.71 15.88 0.74
CA VAL A 191 3.02 15.36 0.33
C VAL A 191 3.77 16.46 -0.42
N ASN A 192 5.09 16.40 -0.36
CA ASN A 192 5.92 17.24 -1.19
C ASN A 192 6.27 16.44 -2.45
N LEU A 193 5.83 16.92 -3.61
CA LEU A 193 6.14 16.33 -4.91
C LEU A 193 7.07 17.26 -5.67
N ILE A 194 7.97 16.67 -6.46
CA ILE A 194 8.83 17.43 -7.36
C ILE A 194 7.93 18.09 -8.42
N ASP A 195 8.15 19.38 -8.61
CA ASP A 195 7.40 20.23 -9.53
C ASP A 195 8.22 20.45 -10.79
N LYS A 196 7.76 19.89 -11.90
CA LYS A 196 8.43 20.02 -13.21
C LYS A 196 8.61 21.49 -13.61
N SER A 197 7.65 22.36 -13.30
CA SER A 197 7.74 23.79 -13.62
C SER A 197 8.85 24.52 -12.89
N LYS A 198 9.26 24.01 -11.73
CA LYS A 198 10.41 24.53 -10.97
C LYS A 198 11.74 23.97 -11.46
N ILE A 199 11.73 22.78 -12.06
CA ILE A 199 12.91 22.23 -12.74
C ILE A 199 13.15 22.96 -14.06
N ILE A 200 12.07 23.21 -14.83
CA ILE A 200 12.08 23.82 -16.17
C ILE A 200 11.14 25.03 -16.14
N PRO A 201 11.59 26.18 -15.62
CA PRO A 201 10.74 27.37 -15.56
C PRO A 201 10.52 28.04 -16.90
N ASP A 202 11.42 27.86 -17.87
CA ASP A 202 11.31 28.38 -19.23
C ASP A 202 11.70 27.33 -20.27
N GLU A 203 10.69 26.77 -20.93
CA GLU A 203 10.86 25.73 -21.96
C GLU A 203 11.42 26.29 -23.28
N ASN A 204 11.52 27.65 -23.47
CA ASN A 204 12.15 28.26 -24.62
C ASN A 204 13.68 28.22 -24.52
N LEU A 205 14.24 28.05 -23.34
CA LEU A 205 15.67 27.85 -23.14
C LEU A 205 16.11 26.47 -23.56
N SER A 206 17.36 26.36 -24.00
CA SER A 206 18.01 25.07 -24.18
C SER A 206 18.65 24.56 -22.88
N ILE A 207 18.93 23.26 -22.81
CA ILE A 207 19.67 22.67 -21.67
C ILE A 207 21.04 23.33 -21.55
N TYR A 208 21.68 23.61 -22.67
CA TYR A 208 22.97 24.30 -22.72
C TYR A 208 22.92 25.69 -22.08
N ASP A 209 21.83 26.42 -22.28
CA ASP A 209 21.63 27.78 -21.76
C ASP A 209 21.06 27.80 -20.34
N GLY A 210 20.76 26.63 -19.76
CA GLY A 210 20.34 26.49 -18.37
C GLY A 210 18.84 26.31 -18.15
N ALA A 211 18.11 25.76 -19.13
CA ALA A 211 16.69 25.46 -18.97
C ALA A 211 16.40 24.60 -17.74
N PHE A 212 17.32 23.69 -17.37
CA PHE A 212 17.20 22.88 -16.16
C PHE A 212 17.83 23.60 -14.96
N THR A 213 17.01 24.27 -14.19
CA THR A 213 17.44 25.04 -13.00
C THR A 213 18.36 24.24 -12.05
N PRO A 214 18.12 22.94 -11.76
CA PRO A 214 19.00 22.16 -10.91
C PRO A 214 20.45 22.01 -11.42
N LEU A 215 20.65 22.06 -12.72
CA LEU A 215 21.96 21.91 -13.35
C LEU A 215 22.63 23.25 -13.67
N GLY A 216 21.79 24.28 -13.91
CA GLY A 216 22.26 25.58 -14.41
C GLY A 216 22.75 25.50 -15.87
N LYS A 217 23.57 26.46 -16.27
CA LYS A 217 24.18 26.46 -17.61
C LYS A 217 25.15 25.31 -17.81
N TYR A 218 25.37 24.90 -19.02
CA TYR A 218 26.26 23.82 -19.39
C TYR A 218 27.60 23.90 -18.65
N LYS A 219 28.01 22.72 -18.15
CA LYS A 219 29.34 22.48 -17.57
C LYS A 219 29.84 21.15 -18.12
N ASN A 220 31.17 21.07 -18.28
CA ASN A 220 31.80 19.84 -18.76
C ASN A 220 31.85 18.76 -17.65
N THR A 221 30.70 18.15 -17.35
CA THR A 221 30.51 17.16 -16.28
C THR A 221 29.74 15.94 -16.79
N THR A 222 29.90 14.81 -16.11
CA THR A 222 29.30 13.53 -16.48
C THR A 222 27.79 13.61 -16.72
N ILE A 223 27.05 14.34 -15.88
CA ILE A 223 25.61 14.46 -16.05
C ILE A 223 25.21 15.12 -17.37
N PHE A 224 25.94 16.17 -17.81
CA PHE A 224 25.70 16.80 -19.10
C PHE A 224 26.07 15.91 -20.28
N TRP A 225 27.13 15.07 -20.13
CA TRP A 225 27.47 14.10 -21.17
C TRP A 225 26.40 13.02 -21.32
N GLN A 226 25.84 12.55 -20.19
CA GLN A 226 24.74 11.59 -20.18
C GLN A 226 23.49 12.17 -20.85
N ILE A 227 23.12 13.38 -20.50
CA ILE A 227 21.98 14.07 -21.10
C ILE A 227 22.22 14.33 -22.59
N SER A 228 23.46 14.68 -23.01
CA SER A 228 23.79 14.83 -24.43
C SER A 228 23.58 13.54 -25.20
N ALA A 229 24.05 12.42 -24.65
CA ALA A 229 23.87 11.11 -25.29
C ALA A 229 22.38 10.73 -25.43
N ILE A 230 21.53 11.07 -24.44
CA ILE A 230 20.08 10.89 -24.54
C ILE A 230 19.50 11.77 -25.66
N CYS A 231 19.83 13.05 -25.67
CA CYS A 231 19.37 13.97 -26.74
C CYS A 231 19.78 13.44 -28.13
N GLU A 232 21.05 13.06 -28.31
CA GLU A 232 21.56 12.55 -29.60
C GLU A 232 20.84 11.28 -30.03
N ALA A 233 20.53 10.37 -29.10
CA ALA A 233 19.79 9.13 -29.39
C ALA A 233 18.34 9.39 -29.89
N HIS A 234 17.79 10.55 -29.57
CA HIS A 234 16.48 11.01 -30.03
C HIS A 234 16.55 12.07 -31.15
N GLY A 235 17.71 12.29 -31.77
CA GLY A 235 17.89 13.22 -32.86
C GLY A 235 17.88 14.70 -32.44
N ALA A 236 18.11 15.00 -31.20
CA ALA A 236 18.19 16.34 -30.63
C ALA A 236 19.60 16.67 -30.11
N SER A 237 19.78 17.81 -29.50
CA SER A 237 21.04 18.23 -28.88
C SER A 237 20.80 19.04 -27.61
N LEU A 238 21.84 19.27 -26.81
CA LEU A 238 21.76 20.16 -25.65
C LEU A 238 21.34 21.58 -25.97
N ARG A 239 21.49 22.01 -27.24
CA ARG A 239 21.12 23.36 -27.73
C ARG A 239 19.68 23.43 -28.25
N THR A 240 18.98 22.30 -28.35
CA THR A 240 17.56 22.25 -28.70
C THR A 240 16.75 22.85 -27.55
N PRO A 241 15.87 23.84 -27.78
CA PRO A 241 14.94 24.34 -26.78
C PRO A 241 14.13 23.17 -26.16
N VAL A 242 13.85 23.23 -24.86
CA VAL A 242 13.14 22.11 -24.17
C VAL A 242 11.77 21.84 -24.80
N LYS A 243 11.05 22.88 -25.24
CA LYS A 243 9.74 22.73 -25.91
C LYS A 243 9.82 21.95 -27.24
N ASP A 244 10.99 21.90 -27.86
CA ASP A 244 11.22 21.25 -29.16
C ASP A 244 11.91 19.88 -28.99
N LEU A 245 12.20 19.48 -27.75
CA LEU A 245 12.71 18.13 -27.45
C LEU A 245 11.61 17.08 -27.65
N PRO A 246 11.93 15.89 -28.20
CA PRO A 246 11.02 14.76 -28.19
C PRO A 246 10.57 14.45 -26.77
N GLU A 247 9.28 14.12 -26.58
CA GLU A 247 8.70 13.82 -25.26
C GLU A 247 9.42 12.67 -24.56
N ASP A 248 9.76 11.61 -25.30
CA ASP A 248 10.53 10.47 -24.80
C ASP A 248 11.92 10.86 -24.31
N ALA A 249 12.61 11.79 -25.02
CA ALA A 249 13.91 12.29 -24.60
C ALA A 249 13.80 13.08 -23.28
N LEU A 250 12.78 13.92 -23.16
CA LEU A 250 12.55 14.69 -21.95
C LEU A 250 12.17 13.77 -20.76
N ASP A 251 11.38 12.75 -21.02
CA ASP A 251 11.02 11.75 -20.00
C ASP A 251 12.26 10.98 -19.52
N GLU A 252 13.09 10.47 -20.43
CA GLU A 252 14.35 9.79 -20.09
C GLU A 252 15.30 10.71 -19.29
N ILE A 253 15.39 11.99 -19.63
CA ILE A 253 16.22 12.96 -18.89
C ILE A 253 15.68 13.20 -17.49
N LEU A 254 14.37 13.31 -17.33
CA LEU A 254 13.76 13.57 -16.02
C LEU A 254 13.70 12.33 -15.14
N ASN A 255 13.25 11.20 -15.67
CA ASN A 255 12.91 9.99 -14.91
C ASN A 255 13.96 8.88 -14.99
N GLY A 256 14.92 9.01 -15.92
CA GLY A 256 15.98 8.02 -16.09
C GLY A 256 15.72 7.02 -17.21
N THR A 257 16.76 6.27 -17.57
CA THR A 257 16.71 5.22 -18.58
C THR A 257 17.71 4.11 -18.30
N ASP A 258 17.30 2.86 -18.59
CA ASP A 258 18.20 1.69 -18.58
C ASP A 258 18.83 1.42 -19.97
N ARG A 259 18.57 2.29 -20.94
CA ARG A 259 19.15 2.17 -22.27
C ARG A 259 20.66 2.32 -22.21
N ARG A 260 21.38 1.43 -22.91
CA ARG A 260 22.82 1.58 -23.08
C ARG A 260 23.09 2.68 -24.10
N LEU A 261 23.76 3.72 -23.64
CA LEU A 261 24.13 4.88 -24.44
C LEU A 261 25.67 5.04 -24.44
N GLU A 262 26.19 5.71 -25.46
CA GLU A 262 27.61 6.04 -25.55
C GLU A 262 27.86 7.47 -25.09
N ILE A 263 28.64 7.62 -24.03
CA ILE A 263 29.09 8.93 -23.58
C ILE A 263 30.35 9.32 -24.32
N LYS A 264 30.31 10.46 -24.98
CA LYS A 264 31.48 11.11 -25.58
C LYS A 264 32.10 12.09 -24.59
N ASN A 265 33.28 11.77 -24.09
CA ASN A 265 34.05 12.71 -23.30
C ASN A 265 34.88 13.62 -24.23
N GLU A 266 34.39 14.83 -24.45
CA GLU A 266 35.05 15.81 -25.35
C GLU A 266 36.49 16.17 -24.88
N SER A 267 36.75 16.12 -23.55
CA SER A 267 38.07 16.48 -23.01
C SER A 267 39.13 15.38 -23.21
N LEU A 268 38.74 14.13 -23.29
CA LEU A 268 39.63 12.97 -23.41
C LEU A 268 39.56 12.31 -24.78
N GLY A 269 38.61 12.71 -25.64
CA GLY A 269 38.39 12.07 -26.95
C GLY A 269 37.96 10.62 -26.84
N THR A 270 37.52 10.16 -25.67
CA THR A 270 37.14 8.76 -25.41
C THR A 270 35.63 8.58 -25.45
N ILE A 271 35.21 7.43 -25.99
CA ILE A 271 33.82 6.98 -25.95
C ILE A 271 33.73 5.88 -24.89
N SER A 272 32.85 6.07 -23.93
CA SER A 272 32.61 5.05 -22.89
C SER A 272 31.13 4.66 -22.89
N PRO A 273 30.81 3.33 -22.91
CA PRO A 273 29.43 2.92 -22.73
C PRO A 273 28.97 3.24 -21.31
N PHE A 274 27.75 3.74 -21.16
CA PHE A 274 27.11 3.80 -19.84
C PHE A 274 25.81 3.01 -19.84
N GLY A 275 25.53 2.35 -18.71
CA GLY A 275 24.47 1.34 -18.64
C GLY A 275 23.14 1.82 -18.10
N SER A 276 23.11 2.91 -17.34
CA SER A 276 21.88 3.45 -16.78
C SER A 276 22.06 4.92 -16.41
N TYR A 277 21.02 5.70 -16.58
CA TYR A 277 20.91 7.07 -16.09
C TYR A 277 19.70 7.16 -15.15
N GLU A 278 19.93 7.56 -13.93
CA GLU A 278 18.89 7.51 -12.88
C GLU A 278 17.84 8.63 -12.98
N GLY A 279 18.07 9.64 -13.81
CA GLY A 279 17.17 10.76 -13.99
C GLY A 279 17.44 11.96 -13.06
N LEU A 280 17.05 13.14 -13.56
CA LEU A 280 17.23 14.40 -12.83
C LEU A 280 16.33 14.46 -11.58
N VAL A 281 15.13 13.89 -11.65
CA VAL A 281 14.21 13.78 -10.51
C VAL A 281 14.89 13.02 -9.36
N LYS A 282 15.44 11.85 -9.62
CA LYS A 282 16.13 11.05 -8.61
C LYS A 282 17.39 11.74 -8.09
N TYR A 283 18.12 12.44 -8.94
CA TYR A 283 19.24 13.27 -8.52
C TYR A 283 18.83 14.32 -7.48
N ILE A 284 17.68 14.99 -7.67
CA ILE A 284 17.14 15.96 -6.72
C ILE A 284 16.68 15.26 -5.42
N GLU A 285 16.01 14.09 -5.54
CA GLU A 285 15.54 13.29 -4.38
C GLU A 285 16.70 12.84 -3.48
N MET A 286 17.81 12.41 -4.08
CA MET A 286 18.99 12.00 -3.33
C MET A 286 19.57 13.14 -2.48
N GLN A 287 19.45 14.40 -2.94
CA GLN A 287 19.87 15.58 -2.17
C GLN A 287 18.91 15.93 -1.01
N GLN A 288 17.73 15.28 -0.94
CA GLN A 288 16.76 15.44 0.15
C GLN A 288 16.92 14.36 1.23
N SER A 289 17.79 13.37 1.03
CA SER A 289 18.02 12.30 2.00
C SER A 289 18.60 12.84 3.33
N ASP A 290 18.39 12.08 4.43
CA ASP A 290 18.89 12.45 5.75
C ASP A 290 20.44 12.51 5.79
N ASP A 291 21.11 11.79 4.89
CA ASP A 291 22.57 11.78 4.75
C ASP A 291 23.11 13.01 3.99
N ALA A 292 22.24 13.77 3.32
CA ALA A 292 22.62 14.97 2.60
C ALA A 292 22.78 16.15 3.58
N GLY A 293 23.80 16.95 3.39
CA GLY A 293 24.02 18.13 4.24
C GLY A 293 22.89 19.17 4.14
N SER A 294 22.70 19.99 5.17
CA SER A 294 21.61 20.98 5.27
C SER A 294 21.52 21.94 4.06
N THR A 295 22.63 22.24 3.42
CA THR A 295 22.69 23.09 2.20
C THR A 295 22.08 22.37 1.01
N ALA A 296 22.36 21.06 0.83
CA ALA A 296 21.79 20.25 -0.25
C ALA A 296 20.29 20.08 -0.06
N GLN A 297 19.82 19.84 1.16
CA GLN A 297 18.39 19.74 1.47
C GLN A 297 17.64 21.06 1.23
N LYS A 298 18.22 22.21 1.58
CA LYS A 298 17.63 23.52 1.27
C LYS A 298 17.56 23.78 -0.23
N TRP A 299 18.62 23.42 -0.95
CA TRP A 299 18.67 23.56 -2.40
C TRP A 299 17.63 22.66 -3.08
N SER A 300 17.60 21.38 -2.76
CA SER A 300 16.63 20.42 -3.36
C SER A 300 15.19 20.78 -2.99
N GLY A 301 14.94 21.29 -1.80
CA GLY A 301 13.63 21.73 -1.32
C GLY A 301 12.95 22.78 -2.19
N GLN A 302 13.72 23.55 -2.99
CA GLN A 302 13.19 24.57 -3.91
C GLN A 302 12.37 23.95 -5.05
N PHE A 303 12.68 22.70 -5.43
CA PHE A 303 12.03 21.99 -6.53
C PHE A 303 10.77 21.24 -6.13
N TYR A 304 10.41 21.27 -4.86
CA TYR A 304 9.20 20.63 -4.37
C TYR A 304 8.04 21.62 -4.24
N THR A 305 6.85 21.11 -4.52
CA THR A 305 5.59 21.80 -4.22
C THR A 305 4.77 20.94 -3.29
N ARG A 306 4.22 21.58 -2.27
CA ARG A 306 3.33 20.94 -1.32
C ARG A 306 1.98 20.75 -1.97
N THR A 307 1.55 19.49 -2.11
CA THR A 307 0.27 19.11 -2.71
C THR A 307 -0.54 18.28 -1.73
N GLU A 308 -1.85 18.27 -1.90
CA GLU A 308 -2.73 17.38 -1.16
C GLU A 308 -2.29 15.93 -1.36
N CYS A 309 -2.37 15.12 -0.31
CA CYS A 309 -1.99 13.70 -0.39
C CYS A 309 -2.95 12.96 -1.34
N PRO A 310 -2.47 12.35 -2.43
CA PRO A 310 -3.33 11.68 -3.41
C PRO A 310 -3.96 10.39 -2.91
N GLU A 311 -3.59 9.90 -1.73
CA GLU A 311 -4.17 8.70 -1.14
C GLU A 311 -5.28 9.01 -0.14
N CYS A 312 -5.11 9.99 0.72
CA CYS A 312 -6.10 10.33 1.75
C CYS A 312 -6.82 11.65 1.48
N HIS A 313 -6.52 12.37 0.41
CA HIS A 313 -7.18 13.62 0.03
C HIS A 313 -7.34 14.60 1.20
N GLY A 314 -6.24 14.80 1.94
CA GLY A 314 -6.21 15.68 3.10
C GLY A 314 -6.73 15.08 4.42
N ASP A 315 -7.38 13.93 4.41
CA ASP A 315 -8.02 13.32 5.58
C ASP A 315 -7.05 12.75 6.62
N ARG A 316 -5.77 12.62 6.28
CA ARG A 316 -4.67 12.21 7.16
C ARG A 316 -4.70 10.76 7.65
N LEU A 317 -5.83 10.07 7.56
CA LEU A 317 -6.07 8.72 8.05
C LEU A 317 -5.89 7.68 6.93
N ASN A 318 -5.67 6.45 7.32
CA ASN A 318 -5.63 5.32 6.40
C ASN A 318 -7.04 4.95 5.91
N ARG A 319 -7.11 4.12 4.86
CA ARG A 319 -8.38 3.73 4.25
C ARG A 319 -9.31 3.00 5.21
N GLU A 320 -8.77 2.15 6.07
CA GLU A 320 -9.54 1.40 7.06
C GLU A 320 -10.27 2.36 8.01
N ALA A 321 -9.54 3.30 8.64
CA ALA A 321 -10.13 4.29 9.55
C ALA A 321 -11.19 5.16 8.90
N LEU A 322 -11.04 5.50 7.62
CA LEU A 322 -12.00 6.31 6.85
C LEU A 322 -13.27 5.54 6.46
N HIS A 323 -13.31 4.22 6.66
CA HIS A 323 -14.46 3.38 6.36
C HIS A 323 -15.22 2.90 7.62
N PHE A 324 -15.05 3.61 8.73
CA PHE A 324 -15.93 3.53 9.89
C PHE A 324 -16.87 4.74 9.89
N PHE A 325 -18.16 4.49 10.11
CA PHE A 325 -19.21 5.50 10.03
C PHE A 325 -20.04 5.53 11.32
N VAL A 326 -20.38 6.73 11.77
CA VAL A 326 -21.38 7.00 12.78
C VAL A 326 -22.37 7.96 12.14
N ASP A 327 -23.66 7.60 12.14
CA ASP A 327 -24.72 8.36 11.44
C ASP A 327 -24.33 8.74 10.00
N GLY A 328 -23.79 7.76 9.25
CA GLY A 328 -23.41 7.93 7.84
C GLY A 328 -22.16 8.77 7.58
N MET A 329 -21.51 9.30 8.62
CA MET A 329 -20.33 10.16 8.51
C MET A 329 -19.07 9.46 9.04
N ASN A 330 -17.92 9.60 8.35
CA ASN A 330 -16.64 9.16 8.90
C ASN A 330 -15.99 10.27 9.74
N ILE A 331 -14.99 9.90 10.54
CA ILE A 331 -14.33 10.83 11.47
C ILE A 331 -13.69 12.04 10.76
N ALA A 332 -13.15 11.87 9.54
CA ALA A 332 -12.53 12.97 8.80
C ALA A 332 -13.59 13.98 8.33
N GLN A 333 -14.77 13.53 7.94
CA GLN A 333 -15.89 14.38 7.57
C GLN A 333 -16.36 15.23 8.76
N LEU A 334 -16.48 14.61 9.96
CA LEU A 334 -16.83 15.36 11.17
C LEU A 334 -15.76 16.40 11.57
N CYS A 335 -14.48 16.06 11.36
CA CYS A 335 -13.39 17.00 11.64
C CYS A 335 -13.35 18.22 10.71
N ARG A 336 -14.13 18.24 9.63
CA ARG A 336 -14.29 19.40 8.73
C ARG A 336 -15.42 20.33 9.19
N PHE A 337 -16.24 19.90 10.15
CA PHE A 337 -17.30 20.75 10.71
C PHE A 337 -16.71 21.83 11.61
N ASP A 338 -17.34 22.99 11.61
CA ASP A 338 -17.16 23.95 12.70
C ASP A 338 -17.81 23.42 13.99
N ILE A 339 -17.51 24.08 15.12
CA ILE A 339 -17.99 23.65 16.44
C ILE A 339 -19.50 23.66 16.53
N GLY A 340 -20.17 24.66 15.93
CA GLY A 340 -21.63 24.78 15.95
C GLY A 340 -22.29 23.60 15.24
N ARG A 341 -21.85 23.31 14.02
CA ARG A 341 -22.35 22.18 13.24
C ARG A 341 -22.04 20.82 13.89
N LEU A 342 -20.87 20.68 14.52
CA LEU A 342 -20.52 19.47 15.25
C LEU A 342 -21.42 19.28 16.47
N TYR A 343 -21.77 20.37 17.18
CA TYR A 343 -22.71 20.34 18.28
C TYR A 343 -24.12 19.92 17.82
N GLU A 344 -24.65 20.52 16.74
CA GLU A 344 -25.94 20.14 16.16
C GLU A 344 -25.98 18.66 15.79
N TRP A 345 -24.93 18.17 15.12
CA TRP A 345 -24.82 16.75 14.79
C TRP A 345 -24.82 15.88 16.04
N SER A 346 -24.04 16.22 17.06
CA SER A 346 -23.91 15.41 18.30
C SER A 346 -25.20 15.35 19.13
N THR A 347 -26.12 16.32 18.98
CA THR A 347 -27.42 16.35 19.68
C THR A 347 -28.54 15.66 18.89
N GLY A 348 -28.33 15.35 17.62
CA GLY A 348 -29.28 14.67 16.74
C GLY A 348 -29.02 13.16 16.54
N VAL A 349 -27.94 12.65 17.12
CA VAL A 349 -27.51 11.24 17.00
C VAL A 349 -28.00 10.39 18.15
#